data_3360c7f873f53ad496c6724e95bfe6f4
#
_entry.id   3360c7f873f53ad496c6724e95bfe6f4
#
_cell.length_a   1.000
_cell.length_b   1.000
_cell.length_c   1.000
_cell.angle_alpha   90.00
_cell.angle_beta   90.00
_cell.angle_gamma   90.00
#
_symmetry.space_group_name_H-M   'P 1'
#
loop_
_entity.id
_entity.type
_entity.pdbx_description
1 polymer ?
#
loop_
_entity_poly.entity_id
_entity_poly.type
_entity_poly.pdbx_seq_one_letter_code
_entity_poly.pdbx_strand_id
1 'polypeptide(L)'
;MFQANLLKDKRILITGGGTGLGKAMGRRFLELGARLTICGRRAEVLAGTKAEFDADFGGRTTTHVCDIRDPAQVEAMVEGIWADQGGLDGLVNNAAGNFLAKSETLSSRALDAVLGIVLHGTAYVTLACGRRWVAGGESAAVLSIVASYTRSGSPYVMPSAMGKAGVLAMTRSLAVEWGPKGIRCNAIAPGPFPTEGAWQRLVPNAELEAAWRARIPLGRFGEQGELADLAAFLISPRAGFINGECVTIDGGEWLKGAAQFSFMDSLSEDDWAAMKPRKGR
;
A
#
# COMPACT_ATOMS: atom_id res chain seq x y z
N MET A 1 -10.72 1.91 -18.83
CA MET A 1 -9.95 3.11 -18.51
C MET A 1 -8.49 2.98 -18.94
N PHE A 2 -7.79 1.91 -18.56
CA PHE A 2 -6.42 1.68 -19.00
C PHE A 2 -6.36 0.87 -20.31
N GLN A 3 -5.35 1.15 -21.13
CA GLN A 3 -5.03 0.24 -22.24
C GLN A 3 -4.56 -1.10 -21.68
N ALA A 4 -4.97 -2.20 -22.31
CA ALA A 4 -4.67 -3.57 -21.87
C ALA A 4 -3.15 -3.86 -21.73
N ASN A 5 -2.30 -3.05 -22.31
CA ASN A 5 -0.84 -3.20 -22.31
C ASN A 5 -0.10 -2.08 -21.54
N LEU A 6 -0.77 -1.41 -20.60
CA LEU A 6 -0.19 -0.30 -19.82
C LEU A 6 1.13 -0.65 -19.15
N LEU A 7 1.26 -1.89 -18.64
CA LEU A 7 2.43 -2.43 -17.95
C LEU A 7 3.13 -3.51 -18.77
N LYS A 8 2.94 -3.53 -20.11
CA LYS A 8 3.50 -4.58 -20.96
C LYS A 8 5.00 -4.78 -20.69
N ASP A 9 5.35 -6.02 -20.40
CA ASP A 9 6.70 -6.53 -20.13
C ASP A 9 7.41 -5.87 -18.93
N LYS A 10 6.74 -5.03 -18.14
CA LYS A 10 7.29 -4.44 -16.92
C LYS A 10 7.48 -5.52 -15.85
N ARG A 11 8.69 -5.64 -15.32
CA ARG A 11 9.09 -6.57 -14.26
C ARG A 11 8.85 -5.89 -12.92
N ILE A 12 7.88 -6.37 -12.16
CA ILE A 12 7.45 -5.70 -10.92
C ILE A 12 7.53 -6.68 -9.76
N LEU A 13 8.21 -6.28 -8.68
CA LEU A 13 8.22 -6.99 -7.40
C LEU A 13 7.14 -6.44 -6.47
N ILE A 14 6.33 -7.32 -5.88
CA ILE A 14 5.39 -6.97 -4.81
C ILE A 14 5.74 -7.74 -3.55
N THR A 15 6.12 -7.03 -2.48
CA THR A 15 6.29 -7.65 -1.16
C THR A 15 4.93 -7.95 -0.53
N GLY A 16 4.77 -9.16 0.04
CA GLY A 16 3.46 -9.60 0.54
C GLY A 16 2.42 -9.81 -0.56
N GLY A 17 2.86 -10.18 -1.76
CA GLY A 17 2.02 -10.32 -2.95
C GLY A 17 1.11 -11.56 -2.97
N GLY A 18 1.22 -12.46 -1.98
CA GLY A 18 0.45 -13.70 -1.95
C GLY A 18 -0.99 -13.58 -1.40
N THR A 19 -1.39 -12.46 -0.82
CA THR A 19 -2.74 -12.28 -0.23
C THR A 19 -3.20 -10.82 -0.28
N GLY A 20 -4.49 -10.60 -0.05
CA GLY A 20 -5.09 -9.27 0.16
C GLY A 20 -4.75 -8.27 -0.93
N LEU A 21 -4.45 -7.03 -0.54
CA LEU A 21 -4.16 -5.94 -1.48
C LEU A 21 -2.96 -6.25 -2.40
N GLY A 22 -1.93 -6.92 -1.89
CA GLY A 22 -0.77 -7.32 -2.69
C GLY A 22 -1.15 -8.27 -3.82
N LYS A 23 -2.01 -9.27 -3.52
CA LYS A 23 -2.53 -10.20 -4.53
C LYS A 23 -3.44 -9.49 -5.55
N ALA A 24 -4.32 -8.59 -5.08
CA ALA A 24 -5.19 -7.81 -5.96
C ALA A 24 -4.39 -6.90 -6.92
N MET A 25 -3.38 -6.21 -6.42
CA MET A 25 -2.46 -5.43 -7.26
C MET A 25 -1.72 -6.32 -8.26
N GLY A 26 -1.21 -7.47 -7.80
CA GLY A 26 -0.51 -8.43 -8.66
C GLY A 26 -1.37 -8.92 -9.82
N ARG A 27 -2.63 -9.32 -9.55
CA ARG A 27 -3.60 -9.71 -10.59
C ARG A 27 -3.79 -8.58 -11.60
N ARG A 28 -4.03 -7.37 -11.11
CA ARG A 28 -4.25 -6.22 -11.99
C ARG A 28 -3.04 -5.90 -12.86
N PHE A 29 -1.84 -6.01 -12.33
CA PHE A 29 -0.62 -5.78 -13.10
C PHE A 29 -0.42 -6.82 -14.21
N LEU A 30 -0.76 -8.08 -13.93
CA LEU A 30 -0.74 -9.16 -14.93
C LEU A 30 -1.77 -8.94 -16.05
N GLU A 31 -3.00 -8.50 -15.71
CA GLU A 31 -4.02 -8.07 -16.68
C GLU A 31 -3.52 -6.96 -17.62
N LEU A 32 -2.68 -6.07 -17.10
CA LEU A 32 -2.09 -4.95 -17.84
C LEU A 32 -0.76 -5.29 -18.54
N GLY A 33 -0.38 -6.57 -18.54
CA GLY A 33 0.75 -7.09 -19.31
C GLY A 33 2.07 -7.20 -18.57
N ALA A 34 2.12 -6.97 -17.26
CA ALA A 34 3.35 -7.08 -16.47
C ALA A 34 3.89 -8.51 -16.35
N ARG A 35 5.16 -8.64 -15.99
CA ARG A 35 5.79 -9.82 -15.39
C ARG A 35 5.89 -9.57 -13.89
N LEU A 36 5.40 -10.49 -13.10
CA LEU A 36 5.23 -10.31 -11.68
C LEU A 36 6.19 -11.20 -10.87
N THR A 37 6.86 -10.60 -9.91
CA THR A 37 7.54 -11.30 -8.84
C THR A 37 6.82 -11.00 -7.52
N ILE A 38 6.44 -12.03 -6.77
CA ILE A 38 5.86 -11.87 -5.44
C ILE A 38 6.74 -12.52 -4.38
N CYS A 39 6.90 -11.85 -3.25
CA CYS A 39 7.62 -12.45 -2.12
C CYS A 39 6.82 -12.43 -0.83
N GLY A 40 7.19 -13.33 0.08
CA GLY A 40 6.58 -13.46 1.40
C GLY A 40 7.17 -14.65 2.16
N ARG A 41 6.74 -14.86 3.41
CA ARG A 41 7.31 -15.89 4.29
C ARG A 41 6.72 -17.29 4.09
N ARG A 42 5.49 -17.38 3.54
CA ARG A 42 4.73 -18.64 3.46
C ARG A 42 4.82 -19.20 2.06
N ALA A 43 5.62 -20.25 1.88
CA ALA A 43 5.87 -20.87 0.59
C ALA A 43 4.58 -21.39 -0.06
N GLU A 44 3.71 -22.03 0.72
CA GLU A 44 2.45 -22.61 0.25
C GLU A 44 1.47 -21.55 -0.27
N VAL A 45 1.42 -20.38 0.38
CA VAL A 45 0.58 -19.25 -0.04
C VAL A 45 1.07 -18.66 -1.36
N LEU A 46 2.40 -18.49 -1.48
CA LEU A 46 3.01 -17.99 -2.72
C LEU A 46 2.79 -18.97 -3.87
N ALA A 47 2.96 -20.28 -3.63
CA ALA A 47 2.73 -21.32 -4.62
C ALA A 47 1.27 -21.35 -5.10
N GLY A 48 0.30 -21.26 -4.18
CA GLY A 48 -1.12 -21.20 -4.51
C GLY A 48 -1.48 -19.96 -5.34
N THR A 49 -0.98 -18.79 -4.95
CA THR A 49 -1.22 -17.56 -5.72
C THR A 49 -0.54 -17.60 -7.10
N LYS A 50 0.67 -18.16 -7.18
CA LYS A 50 1.35 -18.36 -8.47
C LYS A 50 0.55 -19.27 -9.37
N ALA A 51 0.08 -20.40 -8.87
CA ALA A 51 -0.71 -21.36 -9.67
C ALA A 51 -1.98 -20.71 -10.23
N GLU A 52 -2.71 -19.93 -9.41
CA GLU A 52 -3.87 -19.16 -9.85
C GLU A 52 -3.52 -18.16 -10.95
N PHE A 53 -2.46 -17.37 -10.75
CA PHE A 53 -2.05 -16.37 -11.72
C PHE A 53 -1.52 -16.96 -13.01
N ASP A 54 -0.79 -18.08 -12.94
CA ASP A 54 -0.26 -18.74 -14.12
C ASP A 54 -1.38 -19.38 -14.97
N ALA A 55 -2.45 -19.88 -14.32
CA ALA A 55 -3.62 -20.40 -15.03
C ALA A 55 -4.33 -19.29 -15.83
N ASP A 56 -4.44 -18.09 -15.27
CA ASP A 56 -5.15 -16.97 -15.89
C ASP A 56 -4.26 -16.18 -16.89
N PHE A 57 -2.94 -16.11 -16.64
CA PHE A 57 -2.04 -15.18 -17.35
C PHE A 57 -0.81 -15.83 -17.98
N GLY A 58 -0.71 -17.17 -17.99
CA GLY A 58 0.28 -17.89 -18.78
C GLY A 58 1.73 -17.79 -18.27
N GLY A 59 2.01 -18.11 -17.01
CA GLY A 59 3.38 -18.32 -16.51
C GLY A 59 4.22 -17.07 -16.34
N ARG A 60 3.60 -15.91 -16.14
CA ARG A 60 4.28 -14.62 -15.96
C ARG A 60 4.57 -14.27 -14.50
N THR A 61 4.41 -15.23 -13.58
CA THR A 61 4.60 -15.01 -12.14
C THR A 61 5.76 -15.82 -11.60
N THR A 62 6.67 -15.17 -10.89
CA THR A 62 7.73 -15.81 -10.08
C THR A 62 7.50 -15.55 -8.59
N THR A 63 8.04 -16.45 -7.75
CA THR A 63 7.87 -16.36 -6.30
C THR A 63 9.19 -16.51 -5.58
N HIS A 64 9.37 -15.73 -4.51
CA HIS A 64 10.52 -15.87 -3.61
C HIS A 64 10.06 -15.97 -2.16
N VAL A 65 10.45 -17.02 -1.46
CA VAL A 65 10.27 -17.11 -0.01
C VAL A 65 11.30 -16.20 0.63
N CYS A 66 10.83 -15.14 1.31
CA CYS A 66 11.70 -14.15 1.93
C CYS A 66 11.00 -13.52 3.14
N ASP A 67 11.69 -13.49 4.26
CA ASP A 67 11.33 -12.62 5.38
C ASP A 67 12.04 -11.28 5.19
N ILE A 68 11.32 -10.25 4.82
CA ILE A 68 11.91 -8.93 4.56
C ILE A 68 12.53 -8.26 5.80
N ARG A 69 12.33 -8.82 7.00
CA ARG A 69 13.01 -8.38 8.23
C ARG A 69 14.48 -8.78 8.27
N ASP A 70 14.84 -9.78 7.49
CA ASP A 70 16.20 -10.30 7.39
C ASP A 70 16.90 -9.69 6.16
N PRO A 71 17.88 -8.79 6.36
CA PRO A 71 18.57 -8.14 5.25
C PRO A 71 19.35 -9.10 4.37
N ALA A 72 19.84 -10.23 4.92
CA ALA A 72 20.56 -11.22 4.12
C ALA A 72 19.63 -11.95 3.15
N GLN A 73 18.41 -12.33 3.61
CA GLN A 73 17.40 -12.90 2.73
C GLN A 73 16.95 -11.92 1.65
N VAL A 74 16.82 -10.63 2.01
CA VAL A 74 16.47 -9.58 1.04
C VAL A 74 17.54 -9.44 -0.04
N GLU A 75 18.83 -9.38 0.34
CA GLU A 75 19.92 -9.29 -0.64
C GLU A 75 19.96 -10.51 -1.56
N ALA A 76 19.85 -11.72 -1.01
CA ALA A 76 19.83 -12.96 -1.79
C ALA A 76 18.63 -13.02 -2.76
N MET A 77 17.45 -12.60 -2.30
CA MET A 77 16.24 -12.51 -3.14
C MET A 77 16.45 -11.54 -4.31
N VAL A 78 16.93 -10.33 -4.02
CA VAL A 78 17.12 -9.31 -5.04
C VAL A 78 18.24 -9.71 -6.01
N GLU A 79 19.33 -10.31 -5.54
CA GLU A 79 20.39 -10.87 -6.39
C GLU A 79 19.85 -11.93 -7.34
N GLY A 80 19.05 -12.88 -6.83
CA GLY A 80 18.42 -13.91 -7.64
C GLY A 80 17.49 -13.34 -8.71
N ILE A 81 16.68 -12.31 -8.37
CA ILE A 81 15.81 -11.65 -9.34
C ILE A 81 16.62 -11.01 -10.48
N TRP A 82 17.75 -10.34 -10.17
CA TRP A 82 18.60 -9.74 -11.19
C TRP A 82 19.28 -10.78 -12.06
N ALA A 83 19.74 -11.89 -11.48
CA ALA A 83 20.34 -12.99 -12.23
C ALA A 83 19.35 -13.67 -13.17
N ASP A 84 18.12 -13.93 -12.71
CA ASP A 84 17.11 -14.69 -13.46
C ASP A 84 16.35 -13.85 -14.49
N GLN A 85 16.09 -12.57 -14.18
CA GLN A 85 15.17 -11.71 -14.94
C GLN A 85 15.86 -10.47 -15.53
N GLY A 86 17.13 -10.23 -15.21
CA GLY A 86 17.86 -9.05 -15.66
C GLY A 86 17.43 -7.75 -14.97
N GLY A 87 16.74 -7.81 -13.84
CA GLY A 87 16.35 -6.65 -13.03
C GLY A 87 14.84 -6.42 -12.90
N LEU A 88 14.48 -5.27 -12.35
CA LEU A 88 13.10 -4.85 -12.09
C LEU A 88 12.86 -3.45 -12.66
N ASP A 89 11.66 -3.21 -13.17
CA ASP A 89 11.17 -1.89 -13.58
C ASP A 89 10.35 -1.22 -12.46
N GLY A 90 9.90 -2.00 -11.46
CA GLY A 90 9.11 -1.47 -10.37
C GLY A 90 9.14 -2.31 -9.09
N LEU A 91 8.91 -1.64 -7.96
CA LEU A 91 8.77 -2.24 -6.64
C LEU A 91 7.51 -1.74 -5.97
N VAL A 92 6.68 -2.65 -5.45
CA VAL A 92 5.58 -2.33 -4.55
C VAL A 92 5.89 -2.84 -3.15
N ASN A 93 6.14 -1.93 -2.23
CA ASN A 93 6.27 -2.20 -0.80
C ASN A 93 4.88 -2.32 -0.17
N ASN A 94 4.38 -3.55 -0.08
CA ASN A 94 3.05 -3.80 0.46
C ASN A 94 3.08 -4.69 1.71
N ALA A 95 4.12 -5.50 1.91
CA ALA A 95 4.21 -6.35 3.10
C ALA A 95 4.11 -5.55 4.39
N ALA A 96 3.20 -5.95 5.26
CA ALA A 96 2.93 -5.31 6.54
C ALA A 96 2.46 -6.33 7.57
N GLY A 97 2.50 -5.92 8.82
CA GLY A 97 1.88 -6.60 9.95
C GLY A 97 1.38 -5.55 10.92
N ASN A 98 0.18 -5.74 11.47
CA ASN A 98 -0.40 -4.85 12.45
C ASN A 98 -1.31 -5.64 13.39
N PHE A 99 -1.52 -5.10 14.58
CA PHE A 99 -2.49 -5.55 15.57
C PHE A 99 -2.99 -4.37 16.39
N LEU A 100 -4.16 -4.51 16.99
CA LEU A 100 -4.74 -3.51 17.89
C LEU A 100 -4.30 -3.79 19.32
N ALA A 101 -3.76 -2.78 20.00
CA ALA A 101 -3.42 -2.87 21.42
C ALA A 101 -3.45 -1.49 22.09
N LYS A 102 -3.76 -1.47 23.39
CA LYS A 102 -3.54 -0.27 24.21
C LYS A 102 -2.04 -0.03 24.33
N SER A 103 -1.61 1.21 24.11
CA SER A 103 -0.17 1.55 24.02
C SER A 103 0.59 1.23 25.29
N GLU A 104 -0.02 1.41 26.46
CA GLU A 104 0.58 1.09 27.77
C GLU A 104 0.78 -0.41 28.01
N THR A 105 0.18 -1.28 27.20
CA THR A 105 0.35 -2.74 27.29
C THR A 105 1.37 -3.31 26.31
N LEU A 106 1.93 -2.46 25.45
CA LEU A 106 2.88 -2.89 24.43
C LEU A 106 4.24 -3.25 25.03
N SER A 107 4.75 -4.44 24.71
CA SER A 107 6.14 -4.78 24.97
C SER A 107 7.05 -4.23 23.88
N SER A 108 8.35 -4.04 24.19
CA SER A 108 9.37 -3.70 23.17
C SER A 108 9.40 -4.71 22.02
N ARG A 109 9.28 -6.01 22.33
CA ARG A 109 9.21 -7.07 21.31
C ARG A 109 8.02 -6.92 20.37
N ALA A 110 6.86 -6.50 20.86
CA ALA A 110 5.68 -6.26 20.04
C ALA A 110 5.88 -5.03 19.13
N LEU A 111 6.50 -3.97 19.67
CA LEU A 111 6.90 -2.79 18.88
C LEU A 111 7.86 -3.17 17.76
N ASP A 112 8.95 -3.87 18.10
CA ASP A 112 9.99 -4.28 17.15
C ASP A 112 9.44 -5.21 16.07
N ALA A 113 8.49 -6.10 16.40
CA ALA A 113 7.87 -6.99 15.44
C ALA A 113 7.11 -6.24 14.33
N VAL A 114 6.43 -5.13 14.67
CA VAL A 114 5.74 -4.29 13.68
C VAL A 114 6.73 -3.43 12.90
N LEU A 115 7.63 -2.73 13.59
CA LEU A 115 8.63 -1.87 12.94
C LEU A 115 9.57 -2.66 12.05
N GLY A 116 9.94 -3.87 12.47
CA GLY A 116 10.77 -4.77 11.68
C GLY A 116 10.18 -5.10 10.31
N ILE A 117 8.85 -5.32 10.22
CA ILE A 117 8.19 -5.58 8.93
C ILE A 117 7.92 -4.26 8.19
N VAL A 118 7.24 -3.32 8.87
CA VAL A 118 6.65 -2.15 8.20
C VAL A 118 7.72 -1.14 7.80
N LEU A 119 8.71 -0.88 8.65
CA LEU A 119 9.73 0.13 8.41
C LEU A 119 11.03 -0.49 7.88
N HIS A 120 11.67 -1.34 8.68
CA HIS A 120 12.99 -1.87 8.35
C HIS A 120 12.94 -2.74 7.09
N GLY A 121 11.99 -3.70 7.02
CA GLY A 121 11.85 -4.57 5.86
C GLY A 121 11.54 -3.80 4.57
N THR A 122 10.67 -2.78 4.66
CA THR A 122 10.42 -1.89 3.52
C THR A 122 11.68 -1.16 3.09
N ALA A 123 12.46 -0.64 4.03
CA ALA A 123 13.71 0.04 3.74
C ALA A 123 14.75 -0.92 3.12
N TYR A 124 14.91 -2.13 3.67
CA TYR A 124 15.88 -3.12 3.17
C TYR A 124 15.61 -3.48 1.70
N VAL A 125 14.36 -3.81 1.37
CA VAL A 125 13.99 -4.15 -0.02
C VAL A 125 14.18 -2.96 -0.96
N THR A 126 13.75 -1.76 -0.53
CA THR A 126 13.89 -0.55 -1.33
C THR A 126 15.35 -0.22 -1.62
N LEU A 127 16.23 -0.29 -0.60
CA LEU A 127 17.64 -0.01 -0.74
C LEU A 127 18.38 -1.08 -1.57
N ALA A 128 18.03 -2.36 -1.41
CA ALA A 128 18.61 -3.45 -2.19
C ALA A 128 18.32 -3.31 -3.69
N CYS A 129 17.07 -2.98 -4.06
CA CYS A 129 16.69 -2.68 -5.43
C CYS A 129 17.36 -1.37 -5.92
N GLY A 130 17.30 -0.33 -5.09
CA GLY A 130 17.83 1.00 -5.43
C GLY A 130 19.32 0.99 -5.75
N ARG A 131 20.13 0.26 -4.98
CA ARG A 131 21.57 0.12 -5.28
C ARG A 131 21.81 -0.44 -6.69
N ARG A 132 21.02 -1.43 -7.12
CA ARG A 132 21.16 -2.05 -8.44
C ARG A 132 20.70 -1.12 -9.56
N TRP A 133 19.56 -0.48 -9.41
CA TRP A 133 19.08 0.51 -10.39
C TRP A 133 20.07 1.66 -10.57
N VAL A 134 20.58 2.22 -9.47
CA VAL A 134 21.55 3.33 -9.52
C VAL A 134 22.87 2.88 -10.16
N ALA A 135 23.38 1.71 -9.82
CA ALA A 135 24.61 1.17 -10.42
C ALA A 135 24.44 0.84 -11.91
N GLY A 136 23.26 0.34 -12.31
CA GLY A 136 22.94 0.03 -13.71
C GLY A 136 22.48 1.22 -14.56
N GLY A 137 22.25 2.40 -13.96
CA GLY A 137 21.67 3.55 -14.67
C GLY A 137 20.22 3.31 -15.13
N GLU A 138 19.49 2.44 -14.41
CA GLU A 138 18.16 1.99 -14.79
C GLU A 138 17.07 2.89 -14.17
N SER A 139 16.06 3.23 -14.99
CA SER A 139 14.86 3.92 -14.49
C SER A 139 13.89 2.95 -13.84
N ALA A 140 13.25 3.34 -12.73
CA ALA A 140 12.30 2.52 -12.02
C ALA A 140 11.20 3.32 -11.31
N ALA A 141 10.16 2.62 -10.84
CA ALA A 141 9.13 3.20 -9.98
C ALA A 141 8.98 2.41 -8.67
N VAL A 142 9.04 3.09 -7.55
CA VAL A 142 8.78 2.54 -6.21
C VAL A 142 7.43 3.05 -5.72
N LEU A 143 6.56 2.13 -5.31
CA LEU A 143 5.27 2.43 -4.72
C LEU A 143 5.20 1.81 -3.32
N SER A 144 4.93 2.62 -2.31
CA SER A 144 4.80 2.16 -0.92
C SER A 144 3.36 2.24 -0.44
N ILE A 145 2.81 1.14 0.08
CA ILE A 145 1.49 1.14 0.70
C ILE A 145 1.66 1.58 2.16
N VAL A 146 1.18 2.78 2.45
CA VAL A 146 1.19 3.35 3.80
C VAL A 146 -0.20 3.23 4.45
N ALA A 147 -0.72 4.25 5.10
CA ALA A 147 -2.07 4.26 5.67
C ALA A 147 -2.56 5.71 5.81
N SER A 148 -3.87 5.94 5.82
CA SER A 148 -4.45 7.27 5.98
C SER A 148 -3.98 7.97 7.27
N TYR A 149 -3.69 7.20 8.33
CA TYR A 149 -3.21 7.72 9.62
C TYR A 149 -1.70 8.05 9.66
N THR A 150 -0.96 8.00 8.57
CA THR A 150 0.47 8.41 8.54
C THR A 150 0.68 9.88 8.87
N ARG A 151 -0.34 10.71 8.68
CA ARG A 151 -0.29 12.15 8.92
C ARG A 151 -0.82 12.55 10.31
N SER A 152 -1.79 11.81 10.83
CA SER A 152 -2.51 12.13 12.08
C SER A 152 -2.13 11.25 13.27
N GLY A 153 -1.49 10.09 13.01
CA GLY A 153 -1.49 9.00 13.98
C GLY A 153 -2.87 8.32 14.08
N SER A 154 -2.96 7.29 14.90
CA SER A 154 -4.23 6.63 15.25
C SER A 154 -4.08 5.90 16.58
N PRO A 155 -5.08 5.94 17.46
CA PRO A 155 -5.06 5.16 18.69
C PRO A 155 -5.00 3.67 18.40
N TYR A 156 -4.44 2.89 19.33
CA TYR A 156 -4.36 1.43 19.33
C TYR A 156 -3.50 0.78 18.23
N VAL A 157 -2.90 1.56 17.33
CA VAL A 157 -2.02 1.09 16.24
C VAL A 157 -0.71 1.88 16.18
N MET A 158 -0.25 2.44 17.31
CA MET A 158 0.92 3.30 17.40
C MET A 158 2.15 2.75 16.66
N PRO A 159 2.55 1.46 16.81
CA PRO A 159 3.71 0.92 16.09
C PRO A 159 3.56 0.98 14.56
N SER A 160 2.36 0.68 14.05
CA SER A 160 2.09 0.77 12.63
C SER A 160 2.11 2.22 12.13
N ALA A 161 1.54 3.16 12.91
CA ALA A 161 1.56 4.58 12.57
C ALA A 161 3.00 5.11 12.48
N MET A 162 3.85 4.77 13.44
CA MET A 162 5.30 5.11 13.42
C MET A 162 5.97 4.53 12.16
N GLY A 163 5.80 3.24 11.89
CA GLY A 163 6.42 2.58 10.75
C GLY A 163 5.97 3.18 9.42
N LYS A 164 4.65 3.39 9.25
CA LYS A 164 4.09 3.96 8.02
C LYS A 164 4.48 5.42 7.80
N ALA A 165 4.58 6.23 8.88
CA ALA A 165 5.10 7.60 8.81
C ALA A 165 6.58 7.60 8.39
N GLY A 166 7.41 6.69 8.92
CA GLY A 166 8.79 6.50 8.50
C GLY A 166 8.92 6.10 7.04
N VAL A 167 8.07 5.19 6.54
CA VAL A 167 8.02 4.80 5.12
C VAL A 167 7.64 6.00 4.24
N LEU A 168 6.71 6.85 4.66
CA LEU A 168 6.35 8.05 3.90
C LEU A 168 7.51 9.06 3.87
N ALA A 169 8.22 9.24 4.98
CA ALA A 169 9.42 10.07 5.03
C ALA A 169 10.51 9.54 4.09
N MET A 170 10.79 8.22 4.12
CA MET A 170 11.71 7.55 3.19
C MET A 170 11.28 7.77 1.74
N THR A 171 10.01 7.58 1.41
CA THR A 171 9.47 7.77 0.06
C THR A 171 9.80 9.17 -0.49
N ARG A 172 9.57 10.21 0.32
CA ARG A 172 9.85 11.60 -0.06
C ARG A 172 11.34 11.90 -0.19
N SER A 173 12.16 11.39 0.74
CA SER A 173 13.62 11.56 0.68
C SER A 173 14.19 10.94 -0.59
N LEU A 174 13.81 9.70 -0.89
CA LEU A 174 14.29 8.99 -2.08
C LEU A 174 13.72 9.56 -3.39
N ALA A 175 12.52 10.14 -3.37
CA ALA A 175 11.98 10.83 -4.53
C ALA A 175 12.88 12.00 -4.98
N VAL A 176 13.44 12.74 -4.02
CA VAL A 176 14.37 13.85 -4.31
C VAL A 176 15.76 13.31 -4.68
N GLU A 177 16.30 12.37 -3.90
CA GLU A 177 17.66 11.85 -4.09
C GLU A 177 17.81 11.03 -5.38
N TRP A 178 16.81 10.21 -5.69
CA TRP A 178 16.85 9.28 -6.83
C TRP A 178 16.13 9.80 -8.08
N GLY A 179 15.36 10.88 -7.96
CA GLY A 179 14.69 11.51 -9.10
C GLY A 179 15.63 11.84 -10.26
N PRO A 180 16.79 12.46 -10.02
CA PRO A 180 17.79 12.71 -11.08
C PRO A 180 18.36 11.45 -11.73
N LYS A 181 18.19 10.28 -11.10
CA LYS A 181 18.60 8.97 -11.60
C LYS A 181 17.48 8.22 -12.34
N GLY A 182 16.34 8.89 -12.58
CA GLY A 182 15.18 8.29 -13.26
C GLY A 182 14.32 7.38 -12.40
N ILE A 183 14.48 7.39 -11.08
CA ILE A 183 13.71 6.55 -10.15
C ILE A 183 12.66 7.41 -9.45
N ARG A 184 11.39 7.07 -9.63
CA ARG A 184 10.27 7.72 -8.94
C ARG A 184 9.86 6.94 -7.69
N CYS A 185 9.57 7.66 -6.61
CA CYS A 185 9.10 7.07 -5.36
C CYS A 185 7.80 7.74 -4.93
N ASN A 186 6.71 6.98 -4.85
CA ASN A 186 5.39 7.45 -4.43
C ASN A 186 4.77 6.52 -3.38
N ALA A 187 3.70 6.96 -2.76
CA ALA A 187 2.95 6.18 -1.79
C ALA A 187 1.44 6.22 -2.06
N ILE A 188 0.73 5.19 -1.62
CA ILE A 188 -0.72 5.18 -1.47
C ILE A 188 -1.03 5.07 0.01
N ALA A 189 -1.95 5.90 0.50
CA ALA A 189 -2.49 5.87 1.85
C ALA A 189 -3.94 5.34 1.83
N PRO A 190 -4.14 4.02 1.92
CA PRO A 190 -5.49 3.47 1.94
C PRO A 190 -6.19 3.75 3.27
N GLY A 191 -7.50 3.96 3.18
CA GLY A 191 -8.45 3.79 4.27
C GLY A 191 -8.83 2.31 4.46
N PRO A 192 -10.08 2.02 4.83
CA PRO A 192 -10.52 0.66 5.08
C PRO A 192 -10.83 -0.09 3.77
N PHE A 193 -10.02 -1.10 3.49
CA PHE A 193 -10.20 -2.07 2.40
C PHE A 193 -10.35 -3.46 3.01
N PRO A 194 -11.53 -4.08 3.00
CA PRO A 194 -11.71 -5.43 3.48
C PRO A 194 -10.84 -6.43 2.72
N THR A 195 -10.05 -7.21 3.49
CA THR A 195 -9.25 -8.30 2.94
C THR A 195 -9.47 -9.54 3.79
N GLU A 196 -9.48 -10.69 3.14
CA GLU A 196 -9.65 -11.97 3.83
C GLU A 196 -8.59 -12.15 4.93
N GLY A 197 -9.01 -12.54 6.13
CA GLY A 197 -8.15 -12.79 7.29
C GLY A 197 -7.61 -11.57 8.04
N ALA A 198 -7.50 -10.39 7.44
CA ALA A 198 -7.14 -9.16 8.16
C ALA A 198 -8.38 -8.45 8.72
N TRP A 199 -9.48 -8.46 7.98
CA TRP A 199 -10.71 -7.77 8.33
C TRP A 199 -11.31 -8.25 9.66
N GLN A 200 -11.43 -9.56 9.82
CA GLN A 200 -11.98 -10.18 11.04
C GLN A 200 -11.20 -9.82 12.32
N ARG A 201 -9.90 -9.51 12.21
CA ARG A 201 -9.06 -9.09 13.34
C ARG A 201 -9.23 -7.62 13.70
N LEU A 202 -9.67 -6.79 12.74
CA LEU A 202 -9.86 -5.35 12.93
C LEU A 202 -11.30 -4.99 13.26
N VAL A 203 -12.26 -5.81 12.82
CA VAL A 203 -13.70 -5.57 12.95
C VAL A 203 -14.37 -6.81 13.51
N PRO A 204 -14.42 -6.95 14.83
CA PRO A 204 -14.88 -8.18 15.49
C PRO A 204 -16.41 -8.40 15.41
N ASN A 205 -17.21 -7.37 15.09
CA ASN A 205 -18.67 -7.50 15.01
C ASN A 205 -19.29 -6.49 14.01
N ALA A 206 -20.53 -6.75 13.61
CA ALA A 206 -21.27 -5.96 12.63
C ALA A 206 -21.59 -4.53 13.11
N GLU A 207 -21.72 -4.30 14.42
CA GLU A 207 -21.99 -2.97 14.97
C GLU A 207 -20.78 -2.05 14.78
N LEU A 208 -19.57 -2.52 15.09
CA LEU A 208 -18.34 -1.77 14.84
C LEU A 208 -18.09 -1.57 13.34
N GLU A 209 -18.47 -2.54 12.51
CA GLU A 209 -18.39 -2.39 11.06
C GLU A 209 -19.31 -1.28 10.55
N ALA A 210 -20.56 -1.27 11.00
CA ALA A 210 -21.54 -0.23 10.65
C ALA A 210 -21.08 1.16 11.14
N ALA A 211 -20.58 1.24 12.37
CA ALA A 211 -20.05 2.48 12.93
C ALA A 211 -18.83 2.99 12.15
N TRP A 212 -17.95 2.09 11.70
CA TRP A 212 -16.81 2.50 10.86
C TRP A 212 -17.26 2.96 9.48
N ARG A 213 -18.19 2.22 8.85
CA ARG A 213 -18.76 2.57 7.54
C ARG A 213 -19.43 3.96 7.56
N ALA A 214 -20.14 4.31 8.65
CA ALA A 214 -20.77 5.61 8.83
C ALA A 214 -19.78 6.79 8.91
N ARG A 215 -18.51 6.52 9.24
CA ARG A 215 -17.45 7.53 9.24
C ARG A 215 -16.94 7.87 7.85
N ILE A 216 -17.22 7.04 6.85
CA ILE A 216 -16.74 7.22 5.49
C ILE A 216 -17.78 8.02 4.71
N PRO A 217 -17.46 9.22 4.18
CA PRO A 217 -18.41 10.02 3.42
C PRO A 217 -19.05 9.30 2.22
N LEU A 218 -18.29 8.42 1.53
CA LEU A 218 -18.84 7.61 0.45
C LEU A 218 -19.74 6.45 0.92
N GLY A 219 -19.94 6.24 2.24
CA GLY A 219 -20.86 5.28 2.84
C GLY A 219 -20.49 3.80 2.62
N ARG A 220 -19.30 3.50 2.09
CA ARG A 220 -18.82 2.14 1.82
C ARG A 220 -17.33 2.00 2.06
N PHE A 221 -16.89 0.78 2.23
CA PHE A 221 -15.47 0.45 2.18
C PHE A 221 -14.92 0.46 0.76
N GLY A 222 -13.60 0.59 0.62
CA GLY A 222 -12.94 0.51 -0.67
C GLY A 222 -12.94 -0.91 -1.22
N GLU A 223 -13.03 -1.04 -2.54
CA GLU A 223 -12.86 -2.30 -3.26
C GLU A 223 -11.39 -2.48 -3.65
N GLN A 224 -10.86 -3.69 -3.52
CA GLN A 224 -9.45 -3.97 -3.80
C GLN A 224 -9.04 -3.59 -5.23
N GLY A 225 -9.96 -3.66 -6.18
CA GLY A 225 -9.75 -3.24 -7.57
C GLY A 225 -9.48 -1.74 -7.71
N GLU A 226 -10.14 -0.90 -6.92
CA GLU A 226 -9.93 0.56 -6.93
C GLU A 226 -8.49 0.92 -6.53
N LEU A 227 -7.98 0.26 -5.49
CA LEU A 227 -6.59 0.44 -5.06
C LEU A 227 -5.62 -0.13 -6.09
N ALA A 228 -5.93 -1.29 -6.67
CA ALA A 228 -5.08 -1.93 -7.67
C ALA A 228 -4.96 -1.08 -8.96
N ASP A 229 -6.04 -0.42 -9.38
CA ASP A 229 -6.02 0.53 -10.50
C ASP A 229 -5.16 1.76 -10.20
N LEU A 230 -5.29 2.36 -9.02
CA LEU A 230 -4.44 3.47 -8.60
C LEU A 230 -2.97 3.06 -8.55
N ALA A 231 -2.67 1.86 -8.02
CA ALA A 231 -1.32 1.32 -7.98
C ALA A 231 -0.75 1.11 -9.39
N ALA A 232 -1.55 0.55 -10.32
CA ALA A 232 -1.17 0.37 -11.71
C ALA A 232 -0.85 1.69 -12.40
N PHE A 233 -1.63 2.74 -12.14
CA PHE A 233 -1.35 4.08 -12.65
C PHE A 233 -0.03 4.63 -12.12
N LEU A 234 0.16 4.64 -10.79
CA LEU A 234 1.33 5.26 -10.16
C LEU A 234 2.65 4.55 -10.51
N ILE A 235 2.63 3.23 -10.71
CA ILE A 235 3.82 2.48 -11.11
C ILE A 235 4.12 2.59 -12.60
N SER A 236 3.12 2.95 -13.41
CA SER A 236 3.24 3.04 -14.87
C SER A 236 4.00 4.27 -15.34
N PRO A 237 4.51 4.27 -16.59
CA PRO A 237 5.08 5.46 -17.21
C PRO A 237 4.11 6.65 -17.34
N ARG A 238 2.80 6.42 -17.26
CA ARG A 238 1.77 7.48 -17.32
C ARG A 238 1.80 8.42 -16.13
N ALA A 239 2.33 7.97 -15.00
CA ALA A 239 2.58 8.79 -13.81
C ALA A 239 4.00 9.40 -13.80
N GLY A 240 4.61 9.60 -14.98
CA GLY A 240 6.02 9.99 -15.13
C GLY A 240 6.41 11.32 -14.47
N PHE A 241 5.45 12.22 -14.21
CA PHE A 241 5.71 13.50 -13.53
C PHE A 241 5.21 13.52 -12.06
N ILE A 242 4.74 12.38 -11.54
CA ILE A 242 4.34 12.23 -10.13
C ILE A 242 5.51 11.59 -9.37
N ASN A 243 6.09 12.33 -8.41
CA ASN A 243 7.23 11.89 -7.63
C ASN A 243 7.19 12.49 -6.21
N GLY A 244 7.34 11.67 -5.18
CA GLY A 244 7.25 12.08 -3.77
C GLY A 244 5.82 12.21 -3.22
N GLU A 245 4.80 11.86 -4.02
CA GLU A 245 3.40 12.04 -3.65
C GLU A 245 2.88 10.85 -2.82
N CYS A 246 1.92 11.18 -1.96
CA CYS A 246 1.16 10.21 -1.17
C CYS A 246 -0.33 10.38 -1.46
N VAL A 247 -0.86 9.54 -2.34
CA VAL A 247 -2.27 9.59 -2.73
C VAL A 247 -3.12 8.88 -1.69
N THR A 248 -4.05 9.61 -1.07
CA THR A 248 -5.03 9.03 -0.15
C THR A 248 -6.20 8.45 -0.94
N ILE A 249 -6.60 7.22 -0.59
CA ILE A 249 -7.75 6.51 -1.14
C ILE A 249 -8.55 5.90 0.01
N ASP A 250 -9.52 6.65 0.54
CA ASP A 250 -10.22 6.32 1.79
C ASP A 250 -11.71 6.72 1.82
N GLY A 251 -12.27 7.11 0.68
CA GLY A 251 -13.65 7.56 0.60
C GLY A 251 -13.95 8.84 1.38
N GLY A 252 -12.92 9.62 1.73
CA GLY A 252 -13.02 10.87 2.49
C GLY A 252 -13.00 10.68 4.02
N GLU A 253 -12.74 9.46 4.51
CA GLU A 253 -12.77 9.15 5.96
C GLU A 253 -11.84 10.08 6.76
N TRP A 254 -10.60 10.25 6.31
CA TRP A 254 -9.63 11.08 7.02
C TRP A 254 -10.05 12.55 7.08
N LEU A 255 -10.58 13.08 5.98
CA LEU A 255 -11.06 14.46 5.92
C LEU A 255 -12.26 14.66 6.86
N LYS A 256 -13.23 13.74 6.86
CA LYS A 256 -14.39 13.79 7.77
C LYS A 256 -13.94 13.75 9.23
N GLY A 257 -12.98 12.92 9.59
CA GLY A 257 -12.46 12.81 10.95
C GLY A 257 -11.76 14.08 11.44
N ALA A 258 -11.16 14.87 10.55
CA ALA A 258 -10.50 16.14 10.85
C ALA A 258 -11.40 17.37 10.67
N ALA A 259 -12.57 17.21 10.03
CA ALA A 259 -13.45 18.32 9.67
C ALA A 259 -14.20 18.88 10.89
N GLN A 260 -13.96 20.16 11.17
CA GLN A 260 -14.45 20.86 12.37
C GLN A 260 -15.99 20.85 12.51
N PHE A 261 -16.71 20.86 11.40
CA PHE A 261 -18.17 20.96 11.38
C PHE A 261 -18.88 19.63 11.03
N SER A 262 -18.18 18.49 11.06
CA SER A 262 -18.80 17.18 10.76
C SER A 262 -19.95 16.82 11.70
N PHE A 263 -20.01 17.40 12.90
CA PHE A 263 -21.14 17.21 13.83
C PHE A 263 -22.47 17.74 13.29
N MET A 264 -22.44 18.64 12.30
CA MET A 264 -23.64 19.18 11.67
C MET A 264 -24.32 18.19 10.71
N ASP A 265 -23.69 17.03 10.41
CA ASP A 265 -24.32 15.95 9.61
C ASP A 265 -25.62 15.42 10.24
N SER A 266 -25.87 15.69 11.52
CA SER A 266 -27.08 15.30 12.26
C SER A 266 -28.23 16.27 12.12
N LEU A 267 -28.03 17.44 11.49
CA LEU A 267 -29.09 18.45 11.32
C LEU A 267 -30.11 17.99 10.29
N SER A 268 -31.38 18.21 10.63
CA SER A 268 -32.51 18.00 9.71
C SER A 268 -32.59 19.13 8.65
N GLU A 269 -33.39 18.92 7.60
CA GLU A 269 -33.67 19.97 6.61
C GLU A 269 -34.33 21.20 7.23
N ASP A 270 -35.16 21.02 8.27
CA ASP A 270 -35.80 22.11 9.01
C ASP A 270 -34.76 22.92 9.79
N ASP A 271 -33.79 22.27 10.43
CA ASP A 271 -32.66 22.93 11.10
C ASP A 271 -31.87 23.78 10.11
N TRP A 272 -31.50 23.19 8.94
CA TRP A 272 -30.82 23.92 7.89
C TRP A 272 -31.65 25.12 7.36
N ALA A 273 -32.97 24.97 7.24
CA ALA A 273 -33.85 26.02 6.81
C ALA A 273 -33.91 27.18 7.85
N ALA A 274 -33.92 26.84 9.15
CA ALA A 274 -33.91 27.82 10.24
C ALA A 274 -32.62 28.63 10.33
N MET A 275 -31.49 28.06 9.90
CA MET A 275 -30.16 28.70 9.89
C MET A 275 -29.96 29.66 8.71
N LYS A 276 -30.82 29.65 7.69
CA LYS A 276 -30.70 30.58 6.55
C LYS A 276 -30.82 32.03 7.02
N PRO A 277 -29.94 32.94 6.55
CA PRO A 277 -30.06 34.36 6.90
C PRO A 277 -31.45 34.86 6.53
N ARG A 278 -32.16 35.48 7.47
CA ARG A 278 -33.39 36.18 7.15
C ARG A 278 -33.03 37.26 6.13
N LYS A 279 -33.63 37.22 4.93
CA LYS A 279 -33.50 38.32 3.96
C LYS A 279 -33.90 39.59 4.69
N GLY A 280 -32.92 40.49 4.89
CA GLY A 280 -33.18 41.75 5.53
C GLY A 280 -34.30 42.48 4.82
N ARG A 281 -35.17 43.05 5.64
CA ARG A 281 -36.20 44.02 5.17
C ARG A 281 -35.53 45.30 4.73
#